data_d34c92f543976db7cfac093b481d7a2c
#
_entry.id   d34c92f543976db7cfac093b481d7a2c
#
_cell.length_a   1.000
_cell.length_b   1.000
_cell.length_c   1.000
_cell.angle_alpha   90.00
_cell.angle_beta   90.00
_cell.angle_gamma   90.00
#
_symmetry.space_group_name_H-M   'P 1'
#
loop_
_entity.id
_entity.type
_entity.pdbx_description
1 polymer ?
#
loop_
_entity_poly.entity_id
_entity_poly.type
_entity_poly.pdbx_seq_one_letter_code
_entity_poly.pdbx_strand_id
1 'polypeptide(L)'
;MEKRKVSWQEFQGLVAKICRDISLGTWRPDYVVGITRGGLLPAVMISQYFNIPCETLKVSLRDNGGEHATESNLWMSEDAFGYPVYDLMASGSGKKNILVVDDINDSGATINWILNDWQSGCLPDDERWLDEIWNQNVKFATIFDNLASESKVKMDHVGEEINKAENSVWIEFPFEEWWAK
;
A
#
# COMPACT_ATOMS: atom_id res chain seq x y z
N MET A 1 -15.93 22.07 -1.88
CA MET A 1 -15.73 20.62 -1.67
C MET A 1 -16.22 20.27 -0.30
N GLU A 2 -17.13 19.35 -0.20
CA GLU A 2 -17.64 18.85 1.07
C GLU A 2 -16.53 18.12 1.84
N LYS A 3 -16.52 18.27 3.18
CA LYS A 3 -15.56 17.55 4.04
C LYS A 3 -16.29 16.45 4.79
N ARG A 4 -15.79 15.22 4.69
CA ARG A 4 -16.21 14.08 5.49
C ARG A 4 -15.17 13.84 6.59
N LYS A 5 -15.54 14.08 7.83
CA LYS A 5 -14.69 13.79 8.98
C LYS A 5 -14.87 12.33 9.39
N VAL A 6 -13.76 11.61 9.45
CA VAL A 6 -13.72 10.22 9.91
C VAL A 6 -13.41 10.22 11.41
N SER A 7 -14.26 9.59 12.19
CA SER A 7 -13.98 9.41 13.64
C SER A 7 -12.94 8.32 13.89
N TRP A 8 -12.31 8.35 15.08
CA TRP A 8 -11.40 7.27 15.50
C TRP A 8 -12.09 5.90 15.50
N GLN A 9 -13.33 5.84 15.93
CA GLN A 9 -14.11 4.59 15.97
C GLN A 9 -14.38 4.06 14.56
N GLU A 10 -14.75 4.94 13.63
CA GLU A 10 -14.95 4.61 12.22
C GLU A 10 -13.65 4.12 11.59
N PHE A 11 -12.55 4.86 11.77
CA PHE A 11 -11.23 4.48 11.27
C PHE A 11 -10.80 3.09 11.76
N GLN A 12 -10.93 2.83 13.07
CA GLN A 12 -10.64 1.51 13.64
C GLN A 12 -11.51 0.42 13.05
N GLY A 13 -12.79 0.70 12.81
CA GLY A 13 -13.73 -0.22 12.18
C GLY A 13 -13.33 -0.59 10.75
N LEU A 14 -12.86 0.40 9.96
CA LEU A 14 -12.38 0.18 8.60
C LEU A 14 -11.08 -0.63 8.57
N VAL A 15 -10.13 -0.35 9.47
CA VAL A 15 -8.92 -1.18 9.61
C VAL A 15 -9.27 -2.61 10.01
N ALA A 16 -10.19 -2.79 10.95
CA ALA A 16 -10.64 -4.12 11.39
C ALA A 16 -11.33 -4.89 10.25
N LYS A 17 -12.06 -4.19 9.38
CA LYS A 17 -12.64 -4.80 8.17
C LYS A 17 -11.55 -5.33 7.24
N ILE A 18 -10.51 -4.56 6.97
CA ILE A 18 -9.35 -4.97 6.15
C ILE A 18 -8.68 -6.21 6.78
N CYS A 19 -8.40 -6.18 8.08
CA CYS A 19 -7.79 -7.32 8.77
C CYS A 19 -8.66 -8.58 8.67
N ARG A 20 -9.97 -8.45 8.82
CA ARG A 20 -10.92 -9.57 8.69
C ARG A 20 -10.93 -10.12 7.27
N ASP A 21 -10.95 -9.24 6.27
CA ASP A 21 -10.94 -9.63 4.87
C ASP A 21 -9.68 -10.45 4.54
N ILE A 22 -8.52 -9.98 4.94
CA ILE A 22 -7.25 -10.73 4.82
C ILE A 22 -7.34 -12.08 5.56
N SER A 23 -7.94 -12.11 6.76
CA SER A 23 -8.04 -13.32 7.59
C SER A 23 -8.94 -14.39 6.99
N LEU A 24 -9.95 -14.00 6.22
CA LEU A 24 -10.88 -14.94 5.56
C LEU A 24 -10.27 -15.61 4.33
N GLY A 25 -9.26 -15.00 3.72
CA GLY A 25 -8.52 -15.57 2.59
C GLY A 25 -7.41 -16.53 3.05
N THR A 26 -6.71 -17.10 2.08
CA THR A 26 -5.54 -17.98 2.30
C THR A 26 -4.21 -17.21 2.23
N TRP A 27 -4.20 -16.05 1.60
CA TRP A 27 -3.01 -15.20 1.48
C TRP A 27 -2.69 -14.54 2.83
N ARG A 28 -1.40 -14.51 3.18
CA ARG A 28 -0.91 -13.82 4.39
C ARG A 28 0.31 -13.00 4.05
N PRO A 29 0.40 -11.75 4.50
CA PRO A 29 1.59 -10.94 4.31
C PRO A 29 2.73 -11.42 5.23
N ASP A 30 3.94 -11.43 4.69
CA ASP A 30 5.17 -11.61 5.47
C ASP A 30 5.51 -10.31 6.22
N TYR A 31 5.22 -9.17 5.62
CA TYR A 31 5.29 -7.85 6.25
C TYR A 31 4.36 -6.84 5.61
N VAL A 32 4.14 -5.74 6.32
CA VAL A 32 3.31 -4.61 5.87
C VAL A 32 4.21 -3.43 5.54
N VAL A 33 3.88 -2.70 4.48
CA VAL A 33 4.55 -1.45 4.09
C VAL A 33 3.55 -0.31 4.19
N GLY A 34 3.77 0.63 5.10
CA GLY A 34 2.96 1.84 5.22
C GLY A 34 3.52 2.99 4.38
N ILE A 35 2.70 3.54 3.49
CA ILE A 35 3.08 4.70 2.71
C ILE A 35 3.04 5.95 3.60
N THR A 36 4.13 6.70 3.65
CA THR A 36 4.20 7.92 4.46
C THR A 36 3.42 9.06 3.79
N ARG A 37 2.61 9.78 4.56
CA ARG A 37 2.39 9.69 6.01
C ARG A 37 1.10 8.95 6.37
N GLY A 38 0.04 9.08 5.55
CA GLY A 38 -1.29 8.62 5.87
C GLY A 38 -1.41 7.12 6.08
N GLY A 39 -0.69 6.34 5.28
CA GLY A 39 -0.67 4.89 5.35
C GLY A 39 0.07 4.28 6.55
N LEU A 40 0.83 5.09 7.31
CA LEU A 40 1.61 4.57 8.45
C LEU A 40 0.72 4.02 9.57
N LEU A 41 -0.28 4.77 9.97
CA LEU A 41 -1.11 4.37 11.10
C LEU A 41 -1.90 3.08 10.82
N PRO A 42 -2.63 2.96 9.71
CA PRO A 42 -3.30 1.71 9.37
C PRO A 42 -2.30 0.54 9.17
N ALA A 43 -1.12 0.78 8.60
CA ALA A 43 -0.09 -0.25 8.45
C ALA A 43 0.39 -0.79 9.80
N VAL A 44 0.68 0.08 10.77
CA VAL A 44 1.05 -0.32 12.13
C VAL A 44 -0.07 -1.13 12.79
N MET A 45 -1.33 -0.71 12.67
CA MET A 45 -2.46 -1.44 13.25
C MET A 45 -2.62 -2.84 12.63
N ILE A 46 -2.48 -2.97 11.31
CA ILE A 46 -2.55 -4.24 10.60
C ILE A 46 -1.36 -5.14 11.00
N SER A 47 -0.16 -4.59 11.06
CA SER A 47 1.05 -5.28 11.50
C SER A 47 0.89 -5.86 12.92
N GLN A 48 0.35 -5.08 13.86
CA GLN A 48 0.07 -5.53 15.22
C GLN A 48 -1.00 -6.64 15.25
N TYR A 49 -2.04 -6.52 14.44
CA TYR A 49 -3.09 -7.53 14.36
C TYR A 49 -2.56 -8.90 13.91
N PHE A 50 -1.66 -8.94 12.92
CA PHE A 50 -1.08 -10.17 12.40
C PHE A 50 0.24 -10.56 13.09
N ASN A 51 0.79 -9.70 13.96
CA ASN A 51 2.09 -9.88 14.62
C ASN A 51 3.24 -10.10 13.61
N ILE A 52 3.32 -9.23 12.60
CA ILE A 52 4.31 -9.25 11.52
C ILE A 52 5.06 -7.90 11.44
N PRO A 53 6.25 -7.84 10.81
CA PRO A 53 6.99 -6.60 10.64
C PRO A 53 6.20 -5.51 9.91
N CYS A 54 6.51 -4.26 10.21
CA CYS A 54 5.99 -3.08 9.53
C CYS A 54 7.15 -2.21 9.04
N GLU A 55 7.16 -1.95 7.76
CA GLU A 55 8.13 -1.11 7.08
C GLU A 55 7.46 0.18 6.59
N THR A 56 8.26 1.14 6.17
CA THR A 56 7.76 2.42 5.69
C THR A 56 8.27 2.71 4.29
N LEU A 57 7.43 3.32 3.47
CA LEU A 57 7.77 3.74 2.11
C LEU A 57 7.43 5.22 1.94
N LYS A 58 8.44 6.02 1.60
CA LYS A 58 8.22 7.43 1.24
C LYS A 58 7.98 7.54 -0.25
N VAL A 59 6.80 8.03 -0.62
CA VAL A 59 6.46 8.39 -2.00
C VAL A 59 6.36 9.90 -2.09
N SER A 60 7.20 10.55 -2.89
CA SER A 60 7.15 11.98 -3.13
C SER A 60 6.78 12.27 -4.58
N LEU A 61 5.52 12.64 -4.80
CA LEU A 61 5.04 13.05 -6.13
C LEU A 61 5.37 14.51 -6.46
N ARG A 62 5.88 15.29 -5.48
CA ARG A 62 6.13 16.72 -5.61
C ARG A 62 7.58 17.08 -5.92
N ASP A 63 8.50 16.17 -5.68
CA ASP A 63 9.92 16.40 -5.88
C ASP A 63 10.33 16.01 -7.31
N ASN A 64 10.08 16.90 -8.27
CA ASN A 64 10.60 16.77 -9.61
C ASN A 64 12.14 16.86 -9.58
N GLY A 65 12.85 15.76 -9.31
CA GLY A 65 14.28 15.62 -9.54
C GLY A 65 15.21 16.22 -8.49
N GLY A 66 14.78 16.43 -7.25
CA GLY A 66 15.70 16.77 -6.15
C GLY A 66 16.47 15.54 -5.67
N GLU A 67 17.72 15.75 -5.21
CA GLU A 67 18.64 14.70 -4.72
C GLU A 67 18.10 13.83 -3.56
N HIS A 68 16.90 14.13 -3.06
CA HIS A 68 16.24 13.39 -1.98
C HIS A 68 15.06 12.52 -2.46
N ALA A 69 14.83 12.40 -3.77
CA ALA A 69 13.70 11.67 -4.34
C ALA A 69 13.89 10.14 -4.33
N THR A 70 15.04 9.64 -3.96
CA THR A 70 15.41 8.24 -4.15
C THR A 70 16.08 7.63 -2.93
N GLU A 71 15.37 7.45 -1.83
CA GLU A 71 15.68 6.26 -1.06
C GLU A 71 15.05 5.08 -1.82
N SER A 72 15.83 4.49 -2.69
CA SER A 72 15.43 3.28 -3.41
C SER A 72 15.16 2.19 -2.38
N ASN A 73 13.90 1.82 -2.20
CA ASN A 73 13.53 0.63 -1.45
C ASN A 73 13.69 -0.61 -2.33
N LEU A 74 14.83 -0.71 -3.00
CA LEU A 74 15.17 -1.78 -3.94
C LEU A 74 14.99 -3.18 -3.31
N TRP A 75 15.34 -3.31 -2.04
CA TRP A 75 15.17 -4.57 -1.32
C TRP A 75 13.71 -5.04 -1.22
N MET A 76 12.73 -4.11 -1.17
CA MET A 76 11.30 -4.46 -1.23
C MET A 76 10.92 -5.01 -2.60
N SER A 77 11.46 -4.40 -3.65
CA SER A 77 11.30 -4.86 -5.02
C SER A 77 11.91 -6.24 -5.24
N GLU A 78 13.11 -6.48 -4.69
CA GLU A 78 13.78 -7.78 -4.71
C GLU A 78 12.99 -8.85 -3.93
N ASP A 79 12.49 -8.51 -2.75
CA ASP A 79 11.61 -9.38 -1.95
C ASP A 79 10.31 -9.73 -2.69
N ALA A 80 9.71 -8.75 -3.36
CA ALA A 80 8.50 -8.96 -4.16
C ALA A 80 8.74 -9.90 -5.33
N PHE A 81 9.87 -9.73 -6.00
CA PHE A 81 10.23 -10.52 -7.17
C PHE A 81 10.73 -11.92 -6.82
N GLY A 82 11.24 -12.11 -5.61
CA GLY A 82 11.89 -13.35 -5.18
C GLY A 82 13.23 -13.54 -5.86
N TYR A 83 14.02 -12.46 -5.94
CA TYR A 83 15.35 -12.50 -6.54
C TYR A 83 16.23 -13.48 -5.77
N PRO A 84 16.86 -14.48 -6.41
CA PRO A 84 17.78 -15.35 -5.74
C PRO A 84 19.06 -14.58 -5.46
N VAL A 85 19.10 -13.90 -4.32
CA VAL A 85 20.33 -13.28 -3.84
C VAL A 85 21.27 -14.41 -3.44
N TYR A 86 22.17 -14.78 -4.35
CA TYR A 86 23.40 -15.56 -4.10
C TYR A 86 23.30 -16.95 -3.46
N ASP A 87 22.13 -17.52 -3.23
CA ASP A 87 22.03 -18.86 -2.70
C ASP A 87 21.14 -19.78 -3.55
N LEU A 88 21.77 -20.40 -4.53
CA LEU A 88 21.19 -21.49 -5.34
C LEU A 88 20.81 -22.73 -4.50
N MET A 89 21.08 -22.71 -3.20
CA MET A 89 20.81 -23.79 -2.25
C MET A 89 19.63 -23.50 -1.32
N ALA A 90 19.09 -22.27 -1.31
CA ALA A 90 17.90 -21.95 -0.53
C ALA A 90 16.68 -22.59 -1.17
N SER A 91 16.12 -23.57 -0.51
CA SER A 91 14.84 -24.20 -0.90
C SER A 91 13.68 -23.24 -0.67
N GLY A 92 13.37 -22.42 -1.65
CA GLY A 92 12.27 -21.46 -1.64
C GLY A 92 12.47 -20.38 -2.70
N SER A 93 11.39 -19.83 -3.23
CA SER A 93 11.47 -18.80 -4.27
C SER A 93 12.07 -17.46 -3.76
N GLY A 94 12.32 -17.33 -2.47
CA GLY A 94 12.69 -16.07 -1.82
C GLY A 94 11.58 -15.00 -1.87
N LYS A 95 10.50 -15.26 -2.60
CA LYS A 95 9.38 -14.36 -2.86
C LYS A 95 8.59 -14.11 -1.57
N LYS A 96 8.42 -12.86 -1.21
CA LYS A 96 7.66 -12.44 -0.02
C LYS A 96 6.25 -11.98 -0.40
N ASN A 97 5.32 -12.25 0.48
CA ASN A 97 4.00 -11.64 0.44
C ASN A 97 4.06 -10.27 1.11
N ILE A 98 3.80 -9.22 0.37
CA ILE A 98 3.91 -7.83 0.85
C ILE A 98 2.55 -7.16 0.78
N LEU A 99 2.13 -6.55 1.90
CA LEU A 99 0.93 -5.71 1.93
C LEU A 99 1.34 -4.25 1.95
N VAL A 100 1.08 -3.53 0.87
CA VAL A 100 1.29 -2.08 0.77
C VAL A 100 0.01 -1.37 1.20
N VAL A 101 0.11 -0.44 2.15
CA VAL A 101 -1.03 0.21 2.80
C VAL A 101 -0.94 1.72 2.66
N ASP A 102 -2.03 2.33 2.19
CA ASP A 102 -2.24 3.79 2.20
C ASP A 102 -3.55 4.14 2.92
N ASP A 103 -3.73 5.40 3.25
CA ASP A 103 -4.99 5.88 3.83
C ASP A 103 -6.08 6.04 2.76
N ILE A 104 -5.71 6.54 1.59
CA ILE A 104 -6.64 6.74 0.47
C ILE A 104 -5.97 6.54 -0.89
N ASN A 105 -6.57 5.72 -1.74
CA ASN A 105 -6.26 5.68 -3.16
C ASN A 105 -7.13 6.70 -3.89
N ASP A 106 -6.66 7.94 -3.98
CA ASP A 106 -7.46 9.04 -4.54
C ASP A 106 -7.37 9.13 -6.07
N SER A 107 -6.20 9.49 -6.59
CA SER A 107 -5.96 9.60 -8.04
C SER A 107 -5.26 8.38 -8.65
N GLY A 108 -4.74 7.48 -7.84
CA GLY A 108 -3.90 6.38 -8.28
C GLY A 108 -2.42 6.73 -8.47
N ALA A 109 -2.06 8.00 -8.37
CA ALA A 109 -0.70 8.46 -8.68
C ALA A 109 0.36 7.83 -7.77
N THR A 110 0.09 7.70 -6.47
CA THR A 110 1.00 7.08 -5.49
C THR A 110 1.25 5.61 -5.83
N ILE A 111 0.20 4.86 -6.09
CA ILE A 111 0.29 3.45 -6.44
C ILE A 111 1.04 3.27 -7.76
N ASN A 112 0.68 4.04 -8.79
CA ASN A 112 1.37 3.98 -10.09
C ASN A 112 2.85 4.32 -9.99
N TRP A 113 3.23 5.24 -9.08
CA TRP A 113 4.62 5.54 -8.81
C TRP A 113 5.35 4.31 -8.23
N ILE A 114 4.75 3.62 -7.26
CA ILE A 114 5.34 2.41 -6.65
C ILE A 114 5.54 1.32 -7.71
N LEU A 115 4.55 1.10 -8.58
CA LEU A 115 4.67 0.11 -9.65
C LEU A 115 5.89 0.41 -10.54
N ASN A 116 6.05 1.67 -10.95
CA ASN A 116 7.16 2.08 -11.80
C ASN A 116 8.51 2.00 -11.07
N ASP A 117 8.59 2.45 -9.81
CA ASP A 117 9.80 2.46 -9.01
C ASP A 117 10.32 1.04 -8.78
N TRP A 118 9.45 0.14 -8.32
CA TRP A 118 9.84 -1.24 -8.03
C TRP A 118 10.22 -2.01 -9.29
N GLN A 119 9.48 -1.86 -10.39
CA GLN A 119 9.83 -2.48 -11.67
C GLN A 119 11.15 -1.95 -12.21
N SER A 120 11.38 -0.63 -12.17
CA SER A 120 12.63 -0.03 -12.64
C SER A 120 13.85 -0.47 -11.84
N GLY A 121 13.65 -0.79 -10.56
CA GLY A 121 14.70 -1.23 -9.65
C GLY A 121 15.07 -2.72 -9.78
N CYS A 122 14.16 -3.56 -10.30
CA CYS A 122 14.36 -5.01 -10.33
C CYS A 122 13.74 -5.63 -11.58
N LEU A 123 14.56 -5.89 -12.59
CA LEU A 123 14.15 -6.54 -13.84
C LEU A 123 12.91 -5.89 -14.50
N PRO A 124 13.03 -4.64 -15.00
CA PRO A 124 11.87 -3.82 -15.41
C PRO A 124 11.05 -4.40 -16.56
N ASP A 125 11.66 -5.20 -17.42
CA ASP A 125 11.03 -5.78 -18.62
C ASP A 125 10.49 -7.21 -18.39
N ASP A 126 10.54 -7.72 -17.14
CA ASP A 126 10.09 -9.08 -16.84
C ASP A 126 8.57 -9.13 -16.70
N GLU A 127 7.93 -9.99 -17.49
CA GLU A 127 6.47 -10.13 -17.56
C GLU A 127 5.85 -10.59 -16.20
N ARG A 128 6.64 -11.23 -15.34
CA ARG A 128 6.18 -11.66 -14.00
C ARG A 128 5.68 -10.52 -13.12
N TRP A 129 6.12 -9.28 -13.37
CA TRP A 129 5.56 -8.12 -12.68
C TRP A 129 4.04 -8.03 -12.85
N LEU A 130 3.53 -8.31 -14.04
CA LEU A 130 2.10 -8.22 -14.34
C LEU A 130 1.33 -9.46 -13.89
N ASP A 131 1.91 -10.64 -14.11
CA ASP A 131 1.18 -11.90 -13.98
C ASP A 131 1.35 -12.58 -12.63
N GLU A 132 2.48 -12.35 -11.95
CA GLU A 132 2.85 -13.10 -10.74
C GLU A 132 3.11 -12.25 -9.50
N ILE A 133 3.24 -10.93 -9.62
CA ILE A 133 3.63 -10.06 -8.51
C ILE A 133 2.49 -9.15 -8.10
N TRP A 134 2.07 -8.24 -8.98
CA TRP A 134 1.01 -7.29 -8.65
C TRP A 134 -0.33 -8.00 -8.44
N ASN A 135 -0.99 -7.72 -7.32
CA ASN A 135 -2.23 -8.36 -6.86
C ASN A 135 -2.10 -9.89 -6.63
N GLN A 136 -0.91 -10.43 -6.64
CA GLN A 136 -0.61 -11.82 -6.30
C GLN A 136 0.11 -11.89 -4.94
N ASN A 137 1.44 -11.82 -4.91
CA ASN A 137 2.17 -11.75 -3.65
C ASN A 137 2.34 -10.32 -3.14
N VAL A 138 2.32 -9.29 -3.99
CA VAL A 138 2.19 -7.89 -3.55
C VAL A 138 0.76 -7.46 -3.68
N LYS A 139 0.14 -7.14 -2.55
CA LYS A 139 -1.25 -6.68 -2.47
C LYS A 139 -1.34 -5.29 -1.89
N PHE A 140 -2.41 -4.61 -2.23
CA PHE A 140 -2.66 -3.23 -1.84
C PHE A 140 -3.88 -3.13 -0.95
N ALA A 141 -3.76 -2.38 0.14
CA ALA A 141 -4.87 -2.06 1.01
C ALA A 141 -5.00 -0.54 1.20
N THR A 142 -6.23 -0.07 1.29
CA THR A 142 -6.51 1.33 1.57
C THR A 142 -7.74 1.48 2.44
N ILE A 143 -7.76 2.50 3.29
CA ILE A 143 -8.95 2.79 4.11
C ILE A 143 -10.08 3.28 3.23
N PHE A 144 -9.78 4.19 2.27
CA PHE A 144 -10.73 4.61 1.26
C PHE A 144 -10.19 4.37 -0.15
N ASP A 145 -11.00 3.75 -1.00
CA ASP A 145 -10.70 3.58 -2.42
C ASP A 145 -11.64 4.44 -3.26
N ASN A 146 -11.08 5.37 -4.02
CA ASN A 146 -11.84 6.17 -4.97
C ASN A 146 -12.02 5.40 -6.28
N LEU A 147 -13.24 4.98 -6.58
CA LEU A 147 -13.59 4.26 -7.81
C LEU A 147 -13.25 5.01 -9.10
N ALA A 148 -13.06 6.34 -9.02
CA ALA A 148 -12.58 7.16 -10.13
C ALA A 148 -11.05 7.27 -10.19
N SER A 149 -10.31 6.53 -9.36
CA SER A 149 -8.86 6.46 -9.39
C SER A 149 -8.36 5.87 -10.70
N GLU A 150 -7.24 6.41 -11.21
CA GLU A 150 -6.54 5.89 -12.40
C GLU A 150 -5.40 4.91 -12.02
N SER A 151 -5.54 4.22 -10.89
CA SER A 151 -4.60 3.19 -10.48
C SER A 151 -4.56 2.05 -11.49
N LYS A 152 -3.35 1.66 -11.89
CA LYS A 152 -3.12 0.54 -12.86
C LYS A 152 -3.37 -0.84 -12.27
N VAL A 153 -3.45 -0.92 -10.94
CA VAL A 153 -3.81 -2.14 -10.21
C VAL A 153 -4.98 -1.84 -9.28
N LYS A 154 -5.75 -2.86 -8.98
CA LYS A 154 -6.85 -2.75 -8.02
C LYS A 154 -6.33 -2.72 -6.59
N MET A 155 -7.11 -2.12 -5.68
CA MET A 155 -6.92 -2.32 -4.25
C MET A 155 -7.50 -3.69 -3.86
N ASP A 156 -6.67 -4.54 -3.26
CA ASP A 156 -7.07 -5.91 -2.88
C ASP A 156 -7.95 -5.93 -1.65
N HIS A 157 -7.66 -5.02 -0.71
CA HIS A 157 -8.37 -4.92 0.57
C HIS A 157 -8.77 -3.47 0.83
N VAL A 158 -10.06 -3.21 0.95
CA VAL A 158 -10.63 -1.86 1.04
C VAL A 158 -11.51 -1.72 2.27
N GLY A 159 -11.28 -0.67 3.02
CA GLY A 159 -12.16 -0.28 4.13
C GLY A 159 -13.52 0.18 3.60
N GLU A 160 -13.53 1.20 2.76
CA GLU A 160 -14.73 1.74 2.13
C GLU A 160 -14.43 2.24 0.71
N GLU A 161 -15.32 1.95 -0.23
CA GLU A 161 -15.27 2.51 -1.57
C GLU A 161 -16.03 3.84 -1.61
N ILE A 162 -15.46 4.83 -2.30
CA ILE A 162 -16.08 6.13 -2.57
C ILE A 162 -16.00 6.44 -4.06
N ASN A 163 -16.87 7.29 -4.57
CA ASN A 163 -16.80 7.74 -5.96
C ASN A 163 -16.75 9.28 -6.00
N LYS A 164 -15.55 9.84 -6.09
CA LYS A 164 -15.34 11.29 -6.14
C LYS A 164 -15.76 11.93 -7.46
N ALA A 165 -15.95 11.15 -8.51
CA ALA A 165 -16.52 11.67 -9.76
C ALA A 165 -18.01 11.99 -9.62
N GLU A 166 -18.74 11.26 -8.77
CA GLU A 166 -20.15 11.51 -8.49
C GLU A 166 -20.34 12.47 -7.32
N ASN A 167 -19.53 12.31 -6.26
CA ASN A 167 -19.60 13.16 -5.07
C ASN A 167 -18.20 13.60 -4.65
N SER A 168 -17.83 14.83 -5.01
CA SER A 168 -16.52 15.39 -4.66
C SER A 168 -16.45 15.69 -3.17
N VAL A 169 -15.80 14.78 -2.42
CA VAL A 169 -15.62 14.85 -0.97
C VAL A 169 -14.15 14.84 -0.59
N TRP A 170 -13.77 15.65 0.41
CA TRP A 170 -12.47 15.60 1.06
C TRP A 170 -12.57 14.73 2.32
N ILE A 171 -11.81 13.65 2.37
CA ILE A 171 -11.74 12.81 3.56
C ILE A 171 -10.74 13.44 4.53
N GLU A 172 -11.18 13.71 5.76
CA GLU A 172 -10.37 14.24 6.85
C GLU A 172 -10.23 13.13 7.91
N PHE A 173 -9.02 12.59 8.04
CA PHE A 173 -8.74 11.49 8.95
C PHE A 173 -8.58 11.96 10.40
N PRO A 174 -8.85 11.12 11.41
CA PRO A 174 -8.80 11.52 12.82
C PRO A 174 -7.39 11.81 13.35
N PHE A 175 -6.36 11.41 12.62
CA PHE A 175 -4.95 11.72 12.93
C PHE A 175 -4.46 13.01 12.24
N GLU A 176 -5.24 13.56 11.29
CA GLU A 176 -5.00 14.89 10.74
C GLU A 176 -5.55 15.94 11.69
N GLU A 177 -4.84 17.05 11.83
CA GLU A 177 -5.25 18.16 12.72
C GLU A 177 -5.77 17.72 14.12
N TRP A 178 -5.21 16.61 14.64
CA TRP A 178 -5.62 16.00 15.91
C TRP A 178 -5.56 16.97 17.11
N TRP A 179 -4.79 18.06 16.97
CA TRP A 179 -4.66 19.14 17.95
C TRP A 179 -5.76 20.22 17.84
N ALA A 180 -6.47 20.27 16.72
CA ALA A 180 -7.56 21.21 16.47
C ALA A 180 -8.85 20.65 17.07
N LYS A 181 -9.16 21.00 18.32
CA LYS A 181 -10.43 20.65 18.98
C LYS A 181 -11.36 21.85 19.05
#